data_4c3b1d478952d9c4fbfa35c1cd69ee26
#
_entry.id   4c3b1d478952d9c4fbfa35c1cd69ee26
#
_cell.length_a   1.000
_cell.length_b   1.000
_cell.length_c   1.000
_cell.angle_alpha   90.00
_cell.angle_beta   90.00
_cell.angle_gamma   90.00
#
_symmetry.space_group_name_H-M   'P 1'
#
loop_
_entity.id
_entity.type
_entity.pdbx_description
1 polymer ?
#
loop_
_entity_poly.entity_id
_entity_poly.type
_entity_poly.pdbx_seq_one_letter_code
_entity_poly.pdbx_strand_id
1 'polypeptide(L)'
;MLFMNTYTDLTPYHADGGAELIDQRVKSYLLQTFGTTVTWSSTNTPELNSISERKFRTLGEITLAMLADSGLPKSFWWDAYVTACDIVPMMPTRTYRGWMSPAECVPGGQTPNLSRLRRWGCKVYVIVPKADRRKDWEDKAMVGYFIGYSKSKVGYRVLLGNTVITSVHVLFDESIPERSADYFR
;
A
#
# COMPACT_ATOMS: atom_id res chain seq x y z
N MET A 1 -4.36 9.27 -5.03
CA MET A 1 -5.25 8.10 -4.88
C MET A 1 -5.89 8.20 -3.51
N LEU A 2 -7.15 8.61 -3.48
CA LEU A 2 -7.90 8.86 -2.24
C LEU A 2 -8.21 7.53 -1.57
N PHE A 3 -7.80 7.36 -0.31
CA PHE A 3 -8.31 6.29 0.52
C PHE A 3 -9.81 6.53 0.73
N MET A 4 -10.64 5.77 0.02
CA MET A 4 -12.06 5.71 0.30
C MET A 4 -12.24 5.00 1.65
N ASN A 5 -12.39 5.80 2.70
CA ASN A 5 -12.94 5.31 3.95
C ASN A 5 -14.44 5.19 3.75
N THR A 6 -15.00 4.00 3.85
CA THR A 6 -16.45 3.72 3.85
C THR A 6 -17.13 4.18 5.14
N TYR A 7 -16.55 5.16 5.82
CA TYR A 7 -17.11 5.73 7.04
C TYR A 7 -17.77 7.06 6.73
N THR A 8 -19.07 7.11 6.91
CA THR A 8 -19.96 8.27 6.80
C THR A 8 -19.76 9.33 7.90
N ASP A 9 -18.64 9.34 8.58
CA ASP A 9 -18.32 10.42 9.51
C ASP A 9 -17.48 11.47 8.79
N LEU A 10 -18.05 12.67 8.70
CA LEU A 10 -17.57 13.92 8.14
C LEU A 10 -16.25 14.36 8.78
N THR A 11 -15.18 13.59 8.62
CA THR A 11 -13.85 14.08 9.00
C THR A 11 -13.38 15.06 7.92
N PRO A 12 -13.14 16.32 8.26
CA PRO A 12 -12.67 17.30 7.30
C PRO A 12 -11.33 16.87 6.71
N TYR A 13 -11.21 16.94 5.40
CA TYR A 13 -9.94 16.74 4.72
C TYR A 13 -9.05 17.94 4.99
N HIS A 14 -7.93 17.71 5.67
CA HIS A 14 -6.96 18.78 5.97
C HIS A 14 -5.83 18.77 4.93
N ALA A 15 -5.61 19.91 4.28
CA ALA A 15 -4.59 20.09 3.26
C ALA A 15 -3.69 21.29 3.59
N ASP A 16 -2.49 21.31 3.03
CA ASP A 16 -1.71 22.53 2.96
C ASP A 16 -2.38 23.52 1.97
N GLY A 17 -2.02 24.79 2.06
CA GLY A 17 -2.62 25.87 1.26
C GLY A 17 -2.27 25.83 -0.23
N GLY A 18 -2.07 24.65 -0.84
CA GLY A 18 -1.83 24.48 -2.27
C GLY A 18 -3.00 25.02 -3.10
N ALA A 19 -2.69 25.83 -4.11
CA ALA A 19 -3.68 26.54 -4.92
C ALA A 19 -4.71 25.61 -5.58
N GLU A 20 -4.31 24.37 -5.90
CA GLU A 20 -5.17 23.38 -6.55
C GLU A 20 -6.31 22.92 -5.63
N LEU A 21 -6.07 22.84 -4.31
CA LEU A 21 -7.06 22.39 -3.32
C LEU A 21 -7.96 23.51 -2.82
N ILE A 22 -7.57 24.78 -3.10
CA ILE A 22 -8.37 25.96 -2.76
C ILE A 22 -9.48 26.20 -3.80
N ASP A 23 -9.39 25.62 -5.00
CA ASP A 23 -10.39 25.79 -6.06
C ASP A 23 -11.78 25.35 -5.57
N GLN A 24 -12.76 26.24 -5.75
CA GLN A 24 -14.15 26.00 -5.39
C GLN A 24 -14.76 24.77 -6.07
N ARG A 25 -14.30 24.43 -7.28
CA ARG A 25 -14.76 23.25 -8.01
C ARG A 25 -14.34 21.95 -7.32
N VAL A 26 -13.10 21.91 -6.82
CA VAL A 26 -12.59 20.75 -6.05
C VAL A 26 -13.35 20.62 -4.73
N LYS A 27 -13.58 21.72 -4.04
CA LYS A 27 -14.37 21.72 -2.79
C LYS A 27 -15.78 21.20 -2.99
N SER A 28 -16.46 21.72 -4.02
CA SER A 28 -17.83 21.27 -4.35
C SER A 28 -17.86 19.80 -4.73
N TYR A 29 -16.90 19.33 -5.50
CA TYR A 29 -16.76 17.92 -5.87
C TYR A 29 -16.57 17.02 -4.66
N LEU A 30 -15.66 17.38 -3.74
CA LEU A 30 -15.39 16.60 -2.53
C LEU A 30 -16.60 16.58 -1.59
N LEU A 31 -17.28 17.71 -1.44
CA LEU A 31 -18.50 17.79 -0.64
C LEU A 31 -19.64 16.95 -1.24
N GLN A 32 -19.87 17.04 -2.55
CA GLN A 32 -20.96 16.33 -3.23
C GLN A 32 -20.69 14.82 -3.35
N THR A 33 -19.45 14.43 -3.61
CA THR A 33 -19.09 13.03 -3.88
C THR A 33 -18.81 12.24 -2.60
N PHE A 34 -18.18 12.87 -1.62
CA PHE A 34 -17.69 12.21 -0.41
C PHE A 34 -18.30 12.76 0.89
N GLY A 35 -19.12 13.79 0.81
CA GLY A 35 -19.71 14.45 1.98
C GLY A 35 -18.67 15.09 2.91
N THR A 36 -17.43 15.32 2.45
CA THR A 36 -16.34 15.84 3.27
C THR A 36 -16.05 17.32 2.96
N THR A 37 -15.73 18.07 4.00
CA THR A 37 -15.27 19.46 3.86
C THR A 37 -13.75 19.52 3.83
N VAL A 38 -13.19 20.45 3.07
CA VAL A 38 -11.75 20.72 3.04
C VAL A 38 -11.44 21.85 3.99
N THR A 39 -10.54 21.58 4.94
CA THR A 39 -9.91 22.60 5.78
C THR A 39 -8.44 22.72 5.40
N TRP A 40 -7.87 23.91 5.48
CA TRP A 40 -6.46 24.12 5.19
C TRP A 40 -5.77 24.84 6.33
N SER A 41 -4.47 24.59 6.45
CA SER A 41 -3.62 25.34 7.37
C SER A 41 -3.44 26.76 6.85
N SER A 42 -3.52 27.72 7.76
CA SER A 42 -3.10 29.09 7.48
C SER A 42 -1.61 29.09 7.11
N THR A 43 -1.21 30.00 6.21
CA THR A 43 0.17 30.16 5.73
C THR A 43 1.22 30.33 6.84
N ASN A 44 0.81 30.57 8.09
CA ASN A 44 1.70 30.83 9.22
C ASN A 44 1.57 29.81 10.36
N THR A 45 1.01 28.63 10.13
CA THR A 45 0.87 27.57 11.14
C THR A 45 1.51 26.25 10.71
N PRO A 46 2.86 26.16 10.66
CA PRO A 46 3.58 24.95 10.25
C PRO A 46 3.27 23.73 11.14
N GLU A 47 2.78 23.97 12.35
CA GLU A 47 2.43 22.90 13.31
C GLU A 47 1.29 22.00 12.81
N LEU A 48 0.34 22.55 12.04
CA LEU A 48 -0.77 21.79 11.49
C LEU A 48 -0.35 20.81 10.38
N ASN A 49 0.75 21.12 9.68
CA ASN A 49 1.31 20.24 8.64
C ASN A 49 2.26 19.17 9.21
N SER A 50 2.73 19.36 10.45
CA SER A 50 3.74 18.47 11.05
C SER A 50 3.29 17.00 11.16
N ILE A 51 1.98 16.74 11.26
CA ILE A 51 1.42 15.38 11.30
C ILE A 51 1.52 14.73 9.93
N SER A 52 1.15 15.45 8.88
CA SER A 52 1.22 14.98 7.50
C SER A 52 2.67 14.73 7.08
N GLU A 53 3.57 15.68 7.38
CA GLU A 53 5.00 15.56 7.10
C GLU A 53 5.62 14.33 7.79
N ARG A 54 5.29 14.10 9.06
CA ARG A 54 5.74 12.89 9.78
C ARG A 54 5.23 11.62 9.15
N LYS A 55 3.98 11.58 8.71
CA LYS A 55 3.42 10.42 8.01
C LYS A 55 4.11 10.16 6.68
N PHE A 56 4.35 11.20 5.88
CA PHE A 56 5.09 11.08 4.63
C PHE A 56 6.52 10.57 4.85
N ARG A 57 7.20 11.08 5.87
CA ARG A 57 8.53 10.60 6.26
C ARG A 57 8.51 9.13 6.62
N THR A 58 7.60 8.70 7.50
CA THR A 58 7.45 7.29 7.90
C THR A 58 7.17 6.39 6.70
N LEU A 59 6.27 6.78 5.79
CA LEU A 59 5.99 6.04 4.56
C LEU A 59 7.22 5.95 3.67
N GLY A 60 7.97 7.04 3.53
CA GLY A 60 9.23 7.08 2.77
C GLY A 60 10.29 6.14 3.35
N GLU A 61 10.47 6.17 4.67
CA GLU A 61 11.43 5.28 5.36
C GLU A 61 11.07 3.79 5.20
N ILE A 62 9.79 3.44 5.34
CA ILE A 62 9.32 2.07 5.12
C ILE A 62 9.53 1.66 3.66
N THR A 63 9.21 2.54 2.71
CA THR A 63 9.42 2.29 1.28
C THR A 63 10.88 2.00 0.96
N LEU A 64 11.79 2.82 1.49
CA LEU A 64 13.23 2.63 1.31
C LEU A 64 13.72 1.33 1.95
N ALA A 65 13.21 0.99 3.14
CA ALA A 65 13.54 -0.27 3.80
C ALA A 65 13.08 -1.49 2.98
N MET A 66 11.85 -1.46 2.44
CA MET A 66 11.35 -2.53 1.56
C MET A 66 12.20 -2.68 0.29
N LEU A 67 12.55 -1.58 -0.36
CA LEU A 67 13.41 -1.60 -1.55
C LEU A 67 14.80 -2.16 -1.24
N ALA A 68 15.39 -1.73 -0.14
CA ALA A 68 16.71 -2.21 0.28
C ALA A 68 16.71 -3.70 0.65
N ASP A 69 15.64 -4.17 1.31
CA ASP A 69 15.47 -5.56 1.73
C ASP A 69 15.21 -6.50 0.55
N SER A 70 14.39 -6.07 -0.41
CA SER A 70 13.99 -6.89 -1.55
C SER A 70 15.07 -7.08 -2.60
N GLY A 71 16.01 -6.14 -2.72
CA GLY A 71 16.96 -6.10 -3.82
C GLY A 71 16.35 -5.74 -5.18
N LEU A 72 15.06 -5.43 -5.26
CA LEU A 72 14.41 -4.99 -6.49
C LEU A 72 14.92 -3.61 -6.94
N PRO A 73 14.91 -3.32 -8.26
CA PRO A 73 15.29 -2.01 -8.77
C PRO A 73 14.49 -0.88 -8.14
N LYS A 74 15.14 0.28 -7.96
CA LYS A 74 14.49 1.48 -7.39
C LYS A 74 13.30 1.98 -8.20
N SER A 75 13.16 1.59 -9.47
CA SER A 75 11.99 1.90 -10.30
C SER A 75 10.69 1.37 -9.73
N PHE A 76 10.72 0.36 -8.86
CA PHE A 76 9.56 -0.18 -8.15
C PHE A 76 9.20 0.59 -6.86
N TRP A 77 9.78 1.78 -6.66
CA TRP A 77 9.52 2.61 -5.48
C TRP A 77 8.04 2.92 -5.26
N TRP A 78 7.29 3.10 -6.36
CA TRP A 78 5.86 3.38 -6.28
C TRP A 78 5.06 2.19 -5.76
N ASP A 79 5.37 0.98 -6.23
CA ASP A 79 4.72 -0.25 -5.74
C ASP A 79 5.04 -0.51 -4.27
N ALA A 80 6.27 -0.26 -3.84
CA ALA A 80 6.68 -0.31 -2.45
C ALA A 80 5.94 0.75 -1.61
N TYR A 81 5.83 1.98 -2.10
CA TYR A 81 5.13 3.07 -1.42
C TYR A 81 3.64 2.77 -1.24
N VAL A 82 2.97 2.30 -2.29
CA VAL A 82 1.56 1.88 -2.21
C VAL A 82 1.38 0.75 -1.20
N THR A 83 2.30 -0.22 -1.17
CA THR A 83 2.27 -1.31 -0.20
C THR A 83 2.51 -0.79 1.23
N ALA A 84 3.41 0.17 1.43
CA ALA A 84 3.60 0.83 2.72
C ALA A 84 2.31 1.50 3.20
N CYS A 85 1.58 2.18 2.30
CA CYS A 85 0.27 2.76 2.61
C CYS A 85 -0.77 1.71 3.04
N ASP A 86 -0.69 0.49 2.54
CA ASP A 86 -1.58 -0.60 2.95
C ASP A 86 -1.21 -1.17 4.32
N ILE A 87 0.07 -1.22 4.64
CA ILE A 87 0.59 -1.86 5.87
C ILE A 87 0.53 -0.91 7.07
N VAL A 88 0.89 0.36 6.89
CA VAL A 88 1.00 1.34 8.00
C VAL A 88 -0.27 1.43 8.86
N PRO A 89 -1.50 1.42 8.32
CA PRO A 89 -2.70 1.42 9.14
C PRO A 89 -2.87 0.17 10.02
N MET A 90 -2.19 -0.92 9.69
CA MET A 90 -2.24 -2.19 10.43
C MET A 90 -1.15 -2.29 11.50
N MET A 91 -0.11 -1.43 11.44
CA MET A 91 1.03 -1.49 12.37
C MET A 91 0.65 -0.95 13.74
N PRO A 92 0.90 -1.70 14.84
CA PRO A 92 0.66 -1.23 16.19
C PRO A 92 1.49 0.02 16.49
N THR A 93 0.85 1.05 16.99
CA THR A 93 1.47 2.27 17.47
C THR A 93 1.08 2.52 18.92
N ARG A 94 1.93 3.22 19.69
CA ARG A 94 1.62 3.56 21.05
C ARG A 94 0.62 4.71 21.09
N THR A 95 -0.55 4.44 21.65
CA THR A 95 -1.63 5.41 21.87
C THR A 95 -1.83 5.66 23.38
N TYR A 96 -2.70 6.57 23.75
CA TYR A 96 -3.10 6.79 25.15
C TYR A 96 -3.84 5.57 25.76
N ARG A 97 -4.41 4.70 24.92
CA ARG A 97 -5.08 3.45 25.33
C ARG A 97 -4.13 2.25 25.35
N GLY A 98 -2.85 2.42 25.03
CA GLY A 98 -1.89 1.35 24.88
C GLY A 98 -1.45 1.14 23.42
N TRP A 99 -0.98 -0.07 23.10
CA TRP A 99 -0.59 -0.43 21.75
C TRP A 99 -1.83 -0.79 20.92
N MET A 100 -2.11 0.00 19.90
CA MET A 100 -3.23 -0.20 18.97
C MET A 100 -2.80 0.15 17.55
N SER A 101 -3.39 -0.49 16.56
CA SER A 101 -3.20 -0.08 15.18
C SER A 101 -4.09 1.14 14.85
N PRO A 102 -3.69 2.01 13.90
CA PRO A 102 -4.57 3.07 13.42
C PRO A 102 -5.93 2.57 12.92
N ALA A 103 -5.97 1.36 12.35
CA ALA A 103 -7.21 0.72 11.89
C ALA A 103 -8.18 0.41 13.04
N GLU A 104 -7.68 0.12 14.25
CA GLU A 104 -8.50 -0.12 15.45
C GLU A 104 -8.98 1.19 16.10
N CYS A 105 -8.25 2.29 15.86
CA CYS A 105 -8.55 3.58 16.50
C CYS A 105 -9.74 4.32 15.89
N VAL A 106 -10.18 3.92 14.68
CA VAL A 106 -11.35 4.54 14.04
C VAL A 106 -12.66 4.00 14.63
N PRO A 107 -13.74 4.79 14.68
CA PRO A 107 -15.04 4.31 15.15
C PRO A 107 -15.47 3.06 14.35
N GLY A 108 -15.84 1.98 15.05
CA GLY A 108 -16.16 0.69 14.43
C GLY A 108 -14.97 -0.08 13.86
N GLY A 109 -13.75 0.40 14.09
CA GLY A 109 -12.52 -0.27 13.67
C GLY A 109 -12.34 -1.64 14.33
N GLN A 110 -11.79 -2.56 13.57
CA GLN A 110 -11.50 -3.92 14.02
C GLN A 110 -10.01 -4.17 14.01
N THR A 111 -9.57 -5.11 14.83
CA THR A 111 -8.20 -5.60 14.80
C THR A 111 -7.86 -6.12 13.40
N PRO A 112 -6.82 -5.57 12.75
CA PRO A 112 -6.49 -5.96 11.39
C PRO A 112 -6.02 -7.39 11.31
N ASN A 113 -6.42 -8.09 10.25
CA ASN A 113 -5.94 -9.44 9.99
C ASN A 113 -4.54 -9.41 9.37
N LEU A 114 -3.53 -9.69 10.17
CA LEU A 114 -2.13 -9.69 9.75
C LEU A 114 -1.71 -10.97 8.99
N SER A 115 -2.56 -12.00 8.95
CA SER A 115 -2.21 -13.30 8.33
C SER A 115 -1.93 -13.20 6.82
N ARG A 116 -2.42 -12.15 6.18
CA ARG A 116 -2.22 -11.88 4.75
C ARG A 116 -0.97 -11.06 4.44
N LEU A 117 -0.32 -10.51 5.46
CA LEU A 117 0.91 -9.74 5.25
C LEU A 117 2.03 -10.67 4.77
N ARG A 118 2.76 -10.21 3.77
CA ARG A 118 3.88 -10.93 3.17
C ARG A 118 5.06 -9.98 2.99
N ARG A 119 6.26 -10.54 3.03
CA ARG A 119 7.49 -9.81 2.80
C ARG A 119 7.50 -9.25 1.38
N TRP A 120 7.57 -7.94 1.25
CA TRP A 120 7.60 -7.27 -0.05
C TRP A 120 8.87 -7.63 -0.82
N GLY A 121 8.73 -7.89 -2.14
CA GLY A 121 9.82 -8.31 -2.99
C GLY A 121 10.26 -9.76 -2.81
N CYS A 122 9.62 -10.57 -1.94
CA CYS A 122 9.95 -11.97 -1.83
C CYS A 122 9.61 -12.74 -3.11
N LYS A 123 10.32 -13.85 -3.32
CA LYS A 123 10.06 -14.76 -4.43
C LYS A 123 8.71 -15.43 -4.25
N VAL A 124 7.97 -15.57 -5.33
CA VAL A 124 6.67 -16.21 -5.32
C VAL A 124 6.50 -17.16 -6.49
N TYR A 125 5.67 -18.17 -6.30
CA TYR A 125 5.28 -19.13 -7.31
C TYR A 125 3.78 -18.96 -7.57
N VAL A 126 3.45 -18.45 -8.77
CA VAL A 126 2.06 -18.29 -9.21
C VAL A 126 1.61 -19.59 -9.84
N ILE A 127 0.62 -20.24 -9.21
CA ILE A 127 0.10 -21.51 -9.68
C ILE A 127 -0.72 -21.31 -10.95
N VAL A 128 -0.36 -22.01 -12.01
CA VAL A 128 -1.11 -22.02 -13.27
C VAL A 128 -2.28 -23.00 -13.13
N PRO A 129 -3.54 -22.55 -13.27
CA PRO A 129 -4.70 -23.44 -13.22
C PRO A 129 -4.59 -24.56 -14.24
N LYS A 130 -5.10 -25.75 -13.88
CA LYS A 130 -5.01 -26.93 -14.76
C LYS A 130 -5.67 -26.70 -16.14
N ALA A 131 -6.72 -25.87 -16.17
CA ALA A 131 -7.42 -25.50 -17.40
C ALA A 131 -6.58 -24.67 -18.39
N ASP A 132 -5.59 -23.94 -17.88
CA ASP A 132 -4.75 -23.04 -18.68
C ASP A 132 -3.43 -23.70 -19.13
N ARG A 133 -3.19 -24.94 -18.71
CA ARG A 133 -2.01 -25.72 -19.12
C ARG A 133 -2.26 -26.39 -20.47
N ARG A 134 -1.37 -26.16 -21.42
CA ARG A 134 -1.48 -26.77 -22.74
C ARG A 134 -1.11 -28.24 -22.76
N LYS A 135 -0.23 -28.69 -21.84
CA LYS A 135 0.27 -30.06 -21.71
C LYS A 135 0.47 -30.44 -20.25
N ASP A 136 0.37 -31.72 -19.93
CA ASP A 136 0.49 -32.22 -18.55
C ASP A 136 1.89 -32.06 -17.93
N TRP A 137 2.92 -31.86 -18.75
CA TRP A 137 4.31 -31.64 -18.31
C TRP A 137 4.77 -30.17 -18.38
N GLU A 138 3.87 -29.24 -18.66
CA GLU A 138 4.18 -27.81 -18.56
C GLU A 138 4.35 -27.40 -17.08
N ASP A 139 5.13 -26.33 -16.87
CA ASP A 139 5.37 -25.80 -15.54
C ASP A 139 4.06 -25.48 -14.83
N LYS A 140 3.92 -26.06 -13.63
CA LYS A 140 2.72 -25.91 -12.80
C LYS A 140 2.66 -24.55 -12.11
N ALA A 141 3.77 -23.83 -12.10
CA ALA A 141 3.89 -22.52 -11.48
C ALA A 141 4.88 -21.63 -12.24
N MET A 142 4.58 -20.34 -12.27
CA MET A 142 5.47 -19.31 -12.77
C MET A 142 6.16 -18.60 -11.62
N VAL A 143 7.47 -18.35 -11.75
CA VAL A 143 8.26 -17.67 -10.74
C VAL A 143 8.16 -16.16 -10.94
N GLY A 144 7.93 -15.41 -9.85
CA GLY A 144 7.87 -13.97 -9.85
C GLY A 144 8.24 -13.37 -8.50
N TYR A 145 7.95 -12.08 -8.35
CA TYR A 145 8.20 -11.33 -7.12
C TYR A 145 6.93 -10.66 -6.64
N PHE A 146 6.68 -10.73 -5.34
CA PHE A 146 5.55 -10.04 -4.72
C PHE A 146 5.78 -8.53 -4.65
N ILE A 147 4.90 -7.75 -5.26
CA ILE A 147 5.03 -6.29 -5.32
C ILE A 147 3.82 -5.54 -4.73
N GLY A 148 2.92 -6.23 -4.04
CA GLY A 148 1.84 -5.59 -3.30
C GLY A 148 0.48 -6.28 -3.40
N TYR A 149 -0.52 -5.60 -2.88
CA TYR A 149 -1.89 -6.09 -2.82
C TYR A 149 -2.75 -5.48 -3.93
N SER A 150 -3.68 -6.27 -4.47
CA SER A 150 -4.61 -5.75 -5.47
C SER A 150 -5.72 -4.92 -4.79
N LYS A 151 -6.06 -3.78 -5.41
CA LYS A 151 -7.14 -2.89 -4.95
C LYS A 151 -8.48 -3.24 -5.57
N SER A 152 -8.48 -3.85 -6.75
CA SER A 152 -9.69 -4.13 -7.54
C SER A 152 -10.22 -5.55 -7.36
N LYS A 153 -9.37 -6.48 -6.96
CA LYS A 153 -9.70 -7.91 -6.80
C LYS A 153 -9.01 -8.47 -5.56
N VAL A 154 -9.59 -9.51 -4.98
CA VAL A 154 -8.89 -10.29 -3.96
C VAL A 154 -7.67 -10.94 -4.61
N GLY A 155 -6.47 -10.65 -4.11
CA GLY A 155 -5.24 -11.24 -4.64
C GLY A 155 -4.00 -10.40 -4.41
N TYR A 156 -2.89 -10.95 -4.88
CA TYR A 156 -1.57 -10.38 -4.77
C TYR A 156 -1.08 -9.91 -6.14
N ARG A 157 -0.42 -8.76 -6.17
CA ARG A 157 0.26 -8.25 -7.36
C ARG A 157 1.63 -8.89 -7.43
N VAL A 158 1.91 -9.53 -8.55
CA VAL A 158 3.15 -10.28 -8.78
C VAL A 158 3.81 -9.78 -10.06
N LEU A 159 5.09 -9.50 -9.97
CA LEU A 159 5.95 -9.20 -11.11
C LEU A 159 6.46 -10.52 -11.71
N LEU A 160 6.06 -10.81 -12.94
CA LEU A 160 6.56 -11.93 -13.74
C LEU A 160 7.40 -11.38 -14.91
N GLY A 161 8.72 -11.46 -14.80
CA GLY A 161 9.59 -10.79 -15.77
C GLY A 161 9.30 -9.29 -15.83
N ASN A 162 8.78 -8.81 -16.96
CA ASN A 162 8.42 -7.40 -17.16
C ASN A 162 6.91 -7.12 -17.04
N THR A 163 6.11 -8.10 -16.64
CA THR A 163 4.64 -7.97 -16.58
C THR A 163 4.14 -8.10 -15.17
N VAL A 164 3.22 -7.21 -14.77
CA VAL A 164 2.54 -7.30 -13.48
C VAL A 164 1.20 -7.99 -13.66
N ILE A 165 1.00 -9.07 -12.91
CA ILE A 165 -0.28 -9.78 -12.84
C ILE A 165 -0.88 -9.74 -11.45
N THR A 166 -2.18 -10.05 -11.36
CA THR A 166 -2.86 -10.26 -10.07
C THR A 166 -3.31 -11.72 -9.98
N SER A 167 -2.90 -12.41 -8.92
CA SER A 167 -3.29 -13.79 -8.66
C SER A 167 -3.66 -14.02 -7.19
N VAL A 168 -4.59 -14.94 -6.98
CA VAL A 168 -4.97 -15.43 -5.63
C VAL A 168 -4.14 -16.67 -5.28
N HIS A 169 -3.80 -17.47 -6.29
CA HIS A 169 -3.08 -18.74 -6.10
C HIS A 169 -1.57 -18.51 -6.15
N VAL A 170 -1.02 -18.06 -5.04
CA VAL A 170 0.40 -17.70 -4.91
C VAL A 170 0.99 -18.41 -3.71
N LEU A 171 2.11 -19.10 -3.91
CA LEU A 171 2.96 -19.64 -2.85
C LEU A 171 4.12 -18.66 -2.63
N PHE A 172 4.36 -18.30 -1.37
CA PHE A 172 5.39 -17.33 -1.00
C PHE A 172 6.62 -18.06 -0.48
N ASP A 173 7.79 -17.67 -0.98
CA ASP A 173 9.08 -18.00 -0.45
C ASP A 173 9.66 -16.73 0.22
N GLU A 174 9.46 -16.64 1.54
CA GLU A 174 9.89 -15.50 2.33
C GLU A 174 11.32 -15.69 2.90
N SER A 175 12.04 -16.70 2.44
CA SER A 175 13.47 -16.86 2.74
C SER A 175 14.23 -15.60 2.31
N ILE A 176 15.34 -15.31 3.03
CA ILE A 176 16.19 -14.17 2.67
C ILE A 176 16.80 -14.46 1.30
N PRO A 177 16.51 -13.68 0.25
CA PRO A 177 17.12 -13.92 -1.04
C PRO A 177 18.63 -13.74 -0.87
N GLU A 178 19.39 -14.70 -1.35
CA GLU A 178 20.77 -14.41 -1.71
C GLU A 178 20.72 -13.21 -2.65
N ARG A 179 21.43 -12.13 -2.32
CA ARG A 179 21.44 -10.88 -3.09
C ARG A 179 22.06 -11.16 -4.48
N SER A 180 21.29 -11.74 -5.36
CA SER A 180 21.67 -11.92 -6.76
C SER A 180 21.29 -10.66 -7.52
N ALA A 181 22.27 -9.75 -7.65
CA ALA A 181 22.20 -8.59 -8.55
C ALA A 181 22.00 -8.98 -10.04
N ASP A 182 21.90 -10.27 -10.34
CA ASP A 182 21.96 -10.81 -11.70
C ASP A 182 20.59 -10.98 -12.39
N TYR A 183 19.49 -10.72 -11.69
CA TYR A 183 18.15 -10.94 -12.24
C TYR A 183 17.65 -9.85 -13.21
N PHE A 184 18.37 -8.74 -13.32
CA PHE A 184 17.95 -7.57 -14.13
C PHE A 184 19.05 -7.07 -15.07
N ARG A 185 19.93 -7.97 -15.55
CA ARG A 185 20.82 -7.70 -16.66
C ARG A 185 20.22 -8.14 -17.99
#